data_28c98f16131a90b4304dd2d84e9c4e4d
#
_entry.id   28c98f16131a90b4304dd2d84e9c4e4d
#
_cell.length_a   1.000
_cell.length_b   1.000
_cell.length_c   1.000
_cell.angle_alpha   90.00
_cell.angle_beta   90.00
_cell.angle_gamma   90.00
#
_symmetry.space_group_name_H-M   'P 1'
#
loop_
_entity.id
_entity.type
_entity.pdbx_description
1 polymer ?
#
loop_
_entity_poly.entity_id
_entity_poly.type
_entity_poly.pdbx_seq_one_letter_code
_entity_poly.pdbx_strand_id
1 'polypeptide(L)'
;EELGALGVRTATLSIEPDFGIAIDVTHATDYPTCSPQKSGEIKVGAGIVIAKGPNIEPNLGRRMLDLAKQNDIKYQIEPIARPTGTDANFMQVTGRGVKTALLSIPCRYMHTPNEIVSLVDVNEGVKLLTYLCDVELDNK
;
A
#
# COMPACT_ATOMS: atom_id res chain seq x y z
N GLU A 1 6.38 9.49 -8.77
CA GLU A 1 5.41 8.49 -9.22
C GLU A 1 4.55 9.06 -10.35
N GLU A 2 3.87 10.19 -10.19
CA GLU A 2 2.91 10.83 -11.13
C GLU A 2 3.46 11.10 -12.54
N LEU A 3 4.77 11.25 -12.69
CA LEU A 3 5.44 11.47 -13.97
C LEU A 3 6.02 10.19 -14.58
N GLY A 4 5.49 9.02 -14.24
CA GLY A 4 5.89 7.73 -14.80
C GLY A 4 6.86 6.92 -13.92
N ALA A 5 6.84 7.14 -12.61
CA ALA A 5 7.59 6.37 -11.61
C ALA A 5 9.10 6.31 -11.87
N LEU A 6 9.68 7.42 -12.35
CA LEU A 6 11.09 7.48 -12.75
C LEU A 6 12.04 7.23 -11.57
N GLY A 7 11.71 7.78 -10.39
CA GLY A 7 12.51 7.63 -9.19
C GLY A 7 12.58 6.19 -8.71
N VAL A 8 11.42 5.53 -8.58
CA VAL A 8 11.37 4.15 -8.09
C VAL A 8 12.05 3.17 -9.04
N ARG A 9 11.92 3.36 -10.35
CA ARG A 9 12.60 2.52 -11.35
C ARG A 9 14.11 2.58 -11.20
N THR A 10 14.64 3.80 -11.07
CA THR A 10 16.08 4.03 -10.91
C THR A 10 16.57 3.46 -9.57
N ALA A 11 15.85 3.73 -8.48
CA ALA A 11 16.19 3.23 -7.16
C ALA A 11 16.17 1.70 -7.10
N THR A 12 15.11 1.08 -7.60
CA THR A 12 14.97 -0.39 -7.64
C THR A 12 16.09 -1.05 -8.43
N LEU A 13 16.45 -0.47 -9.58
CA LEU A 13 17.53 -0.99 -10.41
C LEU A 13 18.90 -0.88 -9.73
N SER A 14 19.13 0.21 -8.98
CA SER A 14 20.40 0.46 -8.31
C SER A 14 20.57 -0.33 -7.02
N ILE A 15 19.47 -0.58 -6.29
CA ILE A 15 19.48 -1.26 -4.98
C ILE A 15 19.35 -2.79 -5.17
N GLU A 16 18.64 -3.22 -6.21
CA GLU A 16 18.29 -4.63 -6.46
C GLU A 16 17.66 -5.33 -5.22
N PRO A 17 16.61 -4.77 -4.60
CA PRO A 17 16.06 -5.29 -3.36
C PRO A 17 15.32 -6.61 -3.58
N ASP A 18 15.30 -7.47 -2.55
CA ASP A 18 14.48 -8.69 -2.54
C ASP A 18 12.99 -8.38 -2.34
N PHE A 19 12.70 -7.33 -1.55
CA PHE A 19 11.36 -6.87 -1.23
C PHE A 19 11.23 -5.38 -1.43
N GLY A 20 10.06 -4.94 -1.91
CA GLY A 20 9.72 -3.54 -2.05
C GLY A 20 8.34 -3.25 -1.49
N ILE A 21 8.22 -2.21 -0.67
CA ILE A 21 6.94 -1.77 -0.13
C ILE A 21 6.69 -0.36 -0.63
N ALA A 22 5.65 -0.19 -1.43
CA ALA A 22 5.18 1.13 -1.78
C ALA A 22 4.28 1.68 -0.67
N ILE A 23 4.42 2.96 -0.38
CA ILE A 23 3.54 3.71 0.51
C ILE A 23 2.94 4.82 -0.32
N ASP A 24 1.62 4.81 -0.41
CA ASP A 24 0.89 5.74 -1.27
C ASP A 24 -0.41 6.18 -0.59
N VAL A 25 -1.26 6.89 -1.29
CA VAL A 25 -2.64 7.16 -0.89
C VAL A 25 -3.60 6.27 -1.69
N THR A 26 -4.81 6.05 -1.17
CA THR A 26 -5.89 5.41 -1.91
C THR A 26 -7.19 6.17 -1.75
N HIS A 27 -8.09 6.03 -2.72
CA HIS A 27 -9.39 6.68 -2.69
C HIS A 27 -10.24 6.19 -1.51
N ALA A 28 -10.50 7.06 -0.55
CA ALA A 28 -11.57 6.82 0.41
C ALA A 28 -12.93 6.82 -0.29
N THR A 29 -13.85 6.00 0.20
CA THR A 29 -15.20 5.86 -0.37
C THR A 29 -16.30 6.29 0.59
N ASP A 30 -15.94 6.95 1.66
CA ASP A 30 -16.81 7.38 2.75
C ASP A 30 -17.31 8.83 2.63
N TYR A 31 -17.43 9.33 1.39
CA TYR A 31 -17.98 10.65 1.11
C TYR A 31 -18.98 10.60 -0.07
N PRO A 32 -19.86 11.62 -0.21
CA PRO A 32 -20.84 11.66 -1.29
C PRO A 32 -20.21 11.53 -2.68
N THR A 33 -20.90 10.88 -3.60
CA THR A 33 -20.48 10.63 -5.00
C THR A 33 -19.52 9.44 -5.19
N CYS A 34 -19.01 8.82 -4.13
CA CYS A 34 -18.25 7.58 -4.23
C CYS A 34 -19.14 6.35 -4.32
N SER A 35 -18.63 5.30 -4.95
CA SER A 35 -19.31 4.02 -5.10
C SER A 35 -18.50 2.90 -4.44
N PRO A 36 -18.80 2.55 -3.18
CA PRO A 36 -18.12 1.44 -2.48
C PRO A 36 -18.22 0.10 -3.21
N GLN A 37 -19.26 -0.07 -4.03
CA GLN A 37 -19.46 -1.28 -4.83
C GLN A 37 -18.38 -1.49 -5.90
N LYS A 38 -17.69 -0.41 -6.31
CA LYS A 38 -16.62 -0.48 -7.33
C LYS A 38 -15.23 -0.64 -6.74
N SER A 39 -14.98 -0.03 -5.60
CA SER A 39 -13.62 0.12 -5.04
C SER A 39 -13.45 -0.51 -3.66
N GLY A 40 -14.51 -1.11 -3.10
CA GLY A 40 -14.54 -1.53 -1.71
C GLY A 40 -14.90 -0.38 -0.76
N GLU A 41 -15.10 -0.69 0.50
CA GLU A 41 -15.41 0.28 1.53
C GLU A 41 -14.12 0.71 2.24
N ILE A 42 -13.62 1.90 1.92
CA ILE A 42 -12.41 2.49 2.51
C ILE A 42 -12.80 3.80 3.19
N LYS A 43 -12.49 3.92 4.48
CA LYS A 43 -12.86 5.08 5.33
C LYS A 43 -11.64 5.78 5.87
N VAL A 44 -11.67 7.11 5.86
CA VAL A 44 -10.66 7.93 6.55
C VAL A 44 -10.82 7.77 8.06
N GLY A 45 -9.74 7.52 8.77
CA GLY A 45 -9.72 7.30 10.23
C GLY A 45 -10.00 5.86 10.67
N ALA A 46 -10.18 4.91 9.74
CA ALA A 46 -10.46 3.51 10.06
C ALA A 46 -9.21 2.60 10.02
N GLY A 47 -8.06 3.18 9.80
CA GLY A 47 -6.77 2.49 9.77
C GLY A 47 -6.11 2.48 8.39
N ILE A 48 -4.86 2.05 8.37
CA ILE A 48 -4.06 1.93 7.15
C ILE A 48 -4.68 0.91 6.19
N VAL A 49 -4.53 1.10 4.90
CA VAL A 49 -5.05 0.18 3.88
C VAL A 49 -3.96 -0.76 3.42
N ILE A 50 -4.21 -2.06 3.49
CA ILE A 50 -3.36 -3.11 2.95
C ILE A 50 -3.97 -3.57 1.64
N ALA A 51 -3.25 -3.39 0.55
CA ALA A 51 -3.70 -3.80 -0.77
C ALA A 51 -3.63 -5.32 -0.93
N LYS A 52 -4.57 -5.87 -1.72
CA LYS A 52 -4.59 -7.28 -2.11
C LYS A 52 -4.90 -7.38 -3.60
N GLY A 53 -3.93 -7.82 -4.38
CA GLY A 53 -4.07 -7.88 -5.84
C GLY A 53 -2.80 -8.30 -6.56
N PRO A 54 -2.73 -8.11 -7.89
CA PRO A 54 -1.67 -8.66 -8.73
C PRO A 54 -0.27 -8.11 -8.46
N ASN A 55 -0.16 -6.91 -7.88
CA ASN A 55 1.14 -6.33 -7.52
C ASN A 55 1.58 -6.69 -6.08
N ILE A 56 0.84 -7.55 -5.39
CA ILE A 56 1.15 -7.90 -4.00
C ILE A 56 1.66 -9.34 -3.97
N GLU A 57 2.90 -9.51 -3.49
CA GLU A 57 3.44 -10.84 -3.26
C GLU A 57 2.63 -11.52 -2.14
N PRO A 58 2.09 -12.75 -2.37
CA PRO A 58 1.10 -13.34 -1.47
C PRO A 58 1.58 -13.57 -0.04
N ASN A 59 2.85 -13.96 0.16
CA ASN A 59 3.40 -14.21 1.49
C ASN A 59 3.67 -12.89 2.22
N LEU A 60 4.21 -11.89 1.52
CA LEU A 60 4.43 -10.56 2.07
C LEU A 60 3.10 -9.90 2.48
N GLY A 61 2.11 -9.96 1.60
CA GLY A 61 0.77 -9.44 1.91
C GLY A 61 0.11 -10.16 3.10
N ARG A 62 0.25 -11.48 3.19
CA ARG A 62 -0.24 -12.26 4.34
C ARG A 62 0.50 -11.86 5.61
N ARG A 63 1.83 -11.73 5.55
CA ARG A 63 2.65 -11.30 6.69
C ARG A 63 2.21 -9.95 7.26
N MET A 64 1.94 -8.99 6.38
CA MET A 64 1.42 -7.68 6.80
C MET A 64 0.08 -7.79 7.53
N LEU A 65 -0.85 -8.59 7.02
CA LEU A 65 -2.14 -8.83 7.68
C LEU A 65 -1.99 -9.52 9.04
N ASP A 66 -1.09 -10.50 9.14
CA ASP A 66 -0.85 -11.22 10.39
C ASP A 66 -0.20 -10.31 11.44
N LEU A 67 0.78 -9.48 11.05
CA LEU A 67 1.38 -8.49 11.93
C LEU A 67 0.37 -7.45 12.40
N ALA A 68 -0.50 -6.97 11.51
CA ALA A 68 -1.54 -6.02 11.89
C ALA A 68 -2.49 -6.61 12.95
N LYS A 69 -2.91 -7.87 12.78
CA LYS A 69 -3.75 -8.57 13.74
C LYS A 69 -3.05 -8.83 15.09
N GLN A 70 -1.80 -9.32 15.04
CA GLN A 70 -1.04 -9.67 16.23
C GLN A 70 -0.72 -8.45 17.12
N ASN A 71 -0.61 -7.27 16.51
CA ASN A 71 -0.23 -6.04 17.20
C ASN A 71 -1.39 -5.03 17.33
N ASP A 72 -2.62 -5.48 17.13
CA ASP A 72 -3.84 -4.68 17.31
C ASP A 72 -3.83 -3.37 16.49
N ILE A 73 -3.22 -3.42 15.29
CA ILE A 73 -3.13 -2.31 14.34
C ILE A 73 -4.44 -2.23 13.57
N LYS A 74 -5.04 -1.04 13.51
CA LYS A 74 -6.23 -0.80 12.69
C LYS A 74 -5.86 -0.81 11.22
N TYR A 75 -6.54 -1.67 10.45
CA TYR A 75 -6.32 -1.75 9.02
C TYR A 75 -7.62 -2.00 8.25
N GLN A 76 -7.57 -1.70 6.96
CA GLN A 76 -8.60 -2.00 5.98
C GLN A 76 -7.97 -2.79 4.84
N ILE A 77 -8.77 -3.52 4.07
CA ILE A 77 -8.28 -4.29 2.92
C ILE A 77 -8.86 -3.69 1.65
N GLU A 78 -7.99 -3.38 0.70
CA GLU A 78 -8.37 -2.93 -0.63
C GLU A 78 -8.16 -4.05 -1.65
N PRO A 79 -9.23 -4.62 -2.21
CA PRO A 79 -9.12 -5.58 -3.30
C PRO A 79 -8.82 -4.85 -4.60
N ILE A 80 -7.72 -5.21 -5.26
CA ILE A 80 -7.27 -4.59 -6.51
C ILE A 80 -7.27 -5.65 -7.60
N ALA A 81 -8.10 -5.48 -8.62
CA ALA A 81 -8.25 -6.43 -9.73
C ALA A 81 -7.29 -6.18 -10.90
N ARG A 82 -6.56 -5.06 -10.88
CA ARG A 82 -5.66 -4.62 -11.95
C ARG A 82 -4.29 -4.24 -11.37
N PRO A 83 -3.24 -4.09 -12.18
CA PRO A 83 -2.02 -3.42 -11.75
C PRO A 83 -2.32 -2.02 -11.20
N THR A 84 -1.69 -1.67 -10.07
CA THR A 84 -1.88 -0.36 -9.43
C THR A 84 -1.21 0.75 -10.24
N GLY A 85 -1.66 1.98 -10.06
CA GLY A 85 -0.95 3.17 -10.55
C GLY A 85 0.25 3.57 -9.69
N THR A 86 0.56 2.82 -8.63
CA THR A 86 1.57 3.17 -7.63
C THR A 86 2.96 2.62 -7.96
N ASP A 87 3.95 3.04 -7.19
CA ASP A 87 5.33 2.56 -7.28
C ASP A 87 5.46 1.02 -7.15
N ALA A 88 4.52 0.34 -6.47
CA ALA A 88 4.53 -1.12 -6.37
C ALA A 88 4.51 -1.81 -7.73
N ASN A 89 3.72 -1.31 -8.68
CA ASN A 89 3.65 -1.86 -10.03
C ASN A 89 4.99 -1.76 -10.78
N PHE A 90 5.70 -0.66 -10.59
CA PHE A 90 6.95 -0.42 -11.28
C PHE A 90 8.12 -1.17 -10.64
N MET A 91 8.16 -1.26 -9.31
CA MET A 91 9.14 -2.10 -8.60
C MET A 91 9.03 -3.56 -9.03
N GLN A 92 7.81 -4.10 -9.09
CA GLN A 92 7.55 -5.50 -9.40
C GLN A 92 8.18 -5.95 -10.73
N VAL A 93 8.21 -5.06 -11.72
CA VAL A 93 8.67 -5.40 -13.08
C VAL A 93 10.06 -4.84 -13.41
N THR A 94 10.76 -4.24 -12.45
CA THR A 94 12.09 -3.68 -12.65
C THR A 94 13.18 -4.71 -12.40
N GLY A 95 14.21 -4.73 -13.24
CA GLY A 95 15.34 -5.65 -13.12
C GLY A 95 14.92 -7.12 -13.21
N ARG A 96 15.25 -7.91 -12.18
CA ARG A 96 14.86 -9.32 -12.05
C ARG A 96 13.42 -9.49 -11.52
N GLY A 97 12.74 -8.41 -11.27
CA GLY A 97 11.48 -8.38 -10.55
C GLY A 97 11.71 -8.33 -9.02
N VAL A 98 10.81 -7.66 -8.32
CA VAL A 98 10.86 -7.49 -6.86
C VAL A 98 9.55 -8.00 -6.26
N LYS A 99 9.62 -8.71 -5.14
CA LYS A 99 8.45 -9.08 -4.35
C LYS A 99 7.87 -7.82 -3.71
N THR A 100 6.67 -7.40 -4.11
CA THR A 100 6.12 -6.10 -3.72
C THR A 100 4.91 -6.20 -2.81
N ALA A 101 4.72 -5.17 -2.01
CA ALA A 101 3.51 -4.88 -1.27
C ALA A 101 3.15 -3.39 -1.37
N LEU A 102 1.91 -3.07 -1.04
CA LEU A 102 1.39 -1.70 -1.06
C LEU A 102 0.62 -1.44 0.23
N LEU A 103 1.02 -0.38 0.93
CA LEU A 103 0.31 0.25 2.02
C LEU A 103 -0.23 1.60 1.55
N SER A 104 -1.51 1.83 1.78
CA SER A 104 -2.11 3.08 1.34
C SER A 104 -2.81 3.83 2.48
N ILE A 105 -2.66 5.14 2.48
CA ILE A 105 -3.35 6.05 3.41
C ILE A 105 -4.68 6.43 2.76
N PRO A 106 -5.84 6.19 3.42
CA PRO A 106 -7.13 6.64 2.89
C PRO A 106 -7.13 8.15 2.66
N CYS A 107 -7.46 8.58 1.44
CA CYS A 107 -7.53 9.98 1.06
C CYS A 107 -8.88 10.31 0.42
N ARG A 108 -9.58 11.32 0.96
CA ARG A 108 -10.73 11.92 0.31
C ARG A 108 -10.28 12.99 -0.66
N TYR A 109 -11.01 13.11 -1.77
CA TYR A 109 -10.79 14.12 -2.80
C TYR A 109 -9.39 14.11 -3.42
N MET A 110 -8.81 12.90 -3.53
CA MET A 110 -7.48 12.68 -4.14
C MET A 110 -7.36 13.39 -5.49
N HIS A 111 -6.18 13.95 -5.78
CA HIS A 111 -5.87 14.75 -6.96
C HIS A 111 -6.67 16.06 -7.06
N THR A 112 -7.09 16.61 -5.91
CA THR A 112 -7.72 17.93 -5.84
C THR A 112 -6.96 18.84 -4.86
N PRO A 113 -7.20 20.16 -4.88
CA PRO A 113 -6.58 21.07 -3.89
C PRO A 113 -7.02 20.86 -2.43
N ASN A 114 -8.03 20.03 -2.19
CA ASN A 114 -8.66 19.85 -0.87
C ASN A 114 -8.58 18.40 -0.39
N GLU A 115 -7.44 17.76 -0.53
CA GLU A 115 -7.24 16.39 -0.06
C GLU A 115 -7.30 16.29 1.47
N ILE A 116 -7.91 15.22 1.96
CA ILE A 116 -8.09 14.97 3.40
C ILE A 116 -7.63 13.57 3.73
N VAL A 117 -6.69 13.47 4.68
CA VAL A 117 -6.21 12.23 5.28
C VAL A 117 -6.32 12.29 6.81
N SER A 118 -6.25 11.16 7.49
CA SER A 118 -6.21 11.07 8.94
C SER A 118 -4.82 10.72 9.43
N LEU A 119 -4.30 11.48 10.39
CA LEU A 119 -3.04 11.13 11.07
C LEU A 119 -3.15 9.83 11.87
N VAL A 120 -4.36 9.39 12.22
CA VAL A 120 -4.58 8.06 12.82
C VAL A 120 -4.15 6.97 11.84
N ASP A 121 -4.58 7.05 10.58
CA ASP A 121 -4.25 6.06 9.55
C ASP A 121 -2.75 6.05 9.25
N VAL A 122 -2.13 7.23 9.20
CA VAL A 122 -0.67 7.37 9.04
C VAL A 122 0.07 6.66 10.18
N ASN A 123 -0.35 6.91 11.43
CA ASN A 123 0.28 6.29 12.59
C ASN A 123 0.13 4.76 12.61
N GLU A 124 -1.02 4.22 12.19
CA GLU A 124 -1.21 2.78 12.06
C GLU A 124 -0.29 2.20 10.97
N GLY A 125 -0.09 2.93 9.88
CA GLY A 125 0.89 2.57 8.84
C GLY A 125 2.33 2.54 9.36
N VAL A 126 2.74 3.56 10.13
CA VAL A 126 4.07 3.62 10.75
C VAL A 126 4.30 2.43 11.69
N LYS A 127 3.31 2.10 12.55
CA LYS A 127 3.39 0.93 13.44
C LYS A 127 3.59 -0.36 12.64
N LEU A 128 2.76 -0.56 11.60
CA LEU A 128 2.85 -1.78 10.78
C LEU A 128 4.21 -1.92 10.10
N LEU A 129 4.73 -0.84 9.53
CA LEU A 129 6.05 -0.83 8.90
C LEU A 129 7.16 -1.11 9.92
N THR A 130 7.08 -0.55 11.12
CA THR A 130 8.05 -0.83 12.19
C THR A 130 8.11 -2.32 12.51
N TYR A 131 6.95 -2.94 12.75
CA TYR A 131 6.92 -4.39 13.00
C TYR A 131 7.39 -5.22 11.80
N LEU A 132 7.10 -4.78 10.59
CA LEU A 132 7.52 -5.49 9.38
C LEU A 132 9.03 -5.43 9.18
N CYS A 133 9.68 -4.31 9.53
CA CYS A 133 11.14 -4.17 9.46
C CYS A 133 11.87 -4.99 10.53
N ASP A 134 11.20 -5.30 11.66
CA ASP A 134 11.80 -6.07 12.78
C ASP A 134 11.75 -7.59 12.54
N VAL A 135 11.09 -8.06 11.48
CA VAL A 135 11.01 -9.49 11.18
C VAL A 135 11.88 -9.85 9.99
N GLU A 136 12.50 -11.05 10.05
CA GLU A 136 13.15 -11.61 8.88
C GLU A 136 12.09 -11.97 7.82
N LEU A 137 12.28 -11.45 6.63
CA LEU A 137 11.48 -11.78 5.47
C LEU A 137 12.18 -12.93 4.72
N ASP A 138 11.58 -14.10 4.73
CA ASP A 138 12.12 -15.26 4.04
C ASP A 138 12.07 -15.07 2.52
N ASN A 139 13.23 -15.24 1.88
CA ASN A 139 13.37 -15.21 0.42
C ASN A 139 12.96 -16.51 -0.28
N LYS A 140 12.37 -17.47 0.46
CA LYS A 140 11.97 -18.77 -0.07
C LYS A 140 10.60 -18.76 -0.72
#